data_3294780813823d7f4951dcb7df214ab6
#
_entry.id   3294780813823d7f4951dcb7df214ab6
#
_cell.length_a   1.000
_cell.length_b   1.000
_cell.length_c   1.000
_cell.angle_alpha   90.00
_cell.angle_beta   90.00
_cell.angle_gamma   90.00
#
_symmetry.space_group_name_H-M   'P 1'
#
loop_
_entity.id
_entity.type
_entity.pdbx_description
1 polymer ?
#
loop_
_entity_poly.entity_id
_entity_poly.type
_entity_poly.pdbx_seq_one_letter_code
_entity_poly.pdbx_strand_id
1 'polypeptide(L)'
;AMIPTEKGRCLLIDAGLNTTCRPVNYLQFATFGSIYVKELYNIENPKVGLVNMGTEAKKGTEVLKQAYELLSKSKLNFVGNIEGKDIPLGEVDVAVCDGYIGNVMLKFLEGTGRFFGSFLKGMFRRTIFSKMSLLFVMKDMLKFKKLMDPSEDGGAPILGVNGLVIKSHGNSDEKTIKNVIYKAYNLSQTSVFDKIRENMDQMEVPDIER
;
A
#
# COMPACT_ATOMS: atom_id res chain seq x y z
N ALA A 1 -1.16 -2.08 3.03
CA ALA A 1 -1.76 -0.76 3.28
C ALA A 1 -2.06 -0.06 1.96
N MET A 2 -3.18 0.63 1.87
CA MET A 2 -3.50 1.45 0.69
C MET A 2 -2.92 2.85 0.84
N ILE A 3 -2.14 3.30 -0.12
CA ILE A 3 -1.52 4.62 -0.15
C ILE A 3 -2.24 5.49 -1.19
N PRO A 4 -2.64 6.72 -0.85
CA PRO A 4 -3.17 7.66 -1.83
C PRO A 4 -2.08 8.12 -2.79
N THR A 5 -2.43 8.25 -4.06
CA THR A 5 -1.54 8.68 -5.14
C THR A 5 -2.20 9.75 -6.00
N GLU A 6 -1.44 10.40 -6.87
CA GLU A 6 -1.99 11.36 -7.84
C GLU A 6 -3.00 10.73 -8.79
N LYS A 7 -2.83 9.42 -9.13
CA LYS A 7 -3.66 8.69 -10.09
C LYS A 7 -4.74 7.81 -9.44
N GLY A 8 -4.85 7.84 -8.11
CA GLY A 8 -5.81 7.01 -7.37
C GLY A 8 -5.22 6.43 -6.09
N ARG A 9 -4.97 5.13 -6.04
CA ARG A 9 -4.40 4.42 -4.88
C ARG A 9 -3.37 3.38 -5.32
N CYS A 10 -2.35 3.18 -4.50
CA CYS A 10 -1.36 2.12 -4.63
C CYS A 10 -1.41 1.21 -3.40
N LEU A 11 -1.37 -0.09 -3.58
CA LEU A 11 -1.22 -1.05 -2.47
C LEU A 11 0.26 -1.19 -2.10
N LEU A 12 0.63 -0.79 -0.90
CA LEU A 12 1.94 -1.09 -0.32
C LEU A 12 1.87 -2.41 0.45
N ILE A 13 2.69 -3.36 0.10
CA ILE A 13 2.80 -4.70 0.71
C ILE A 13 4.27 -5.18 0.72
N ASP A 14 4.85 -5.52 1.87
CA ASP A 14 4.35 -5.58 3.22
C ASP A 14 4.50 -4.22 3.93
N ALA A 15 3.57 -3.89 4.81
CA ALA A 15 3.54 -2.61 5.52
C ALA A 15 3.84 -2.75 7.03
N GLY A 16 4.55 -3.81 7.43
CA GLY A 16 5.02 -3.94 8.81
C GLY A 16 4.70 -5.24 9.55
N LEU A 17 4.58 -6.36 8.85
CA LEU A 17 4.44 -7.70 9.45
C LEU A 17 5.75 -8.48 9.40
N ASN A 18 6.37 -8.60 8.24
CA ASN A 18 7.58 -9.39 8.01
C ASN A 18 8.77 -8.46 7.85
N THR A 19 9.54 -8.27 8.90
CA THR A 19 10.72 -7.37 8.89
C THR A 19 11.92 -7.95 8.16
N THR A 20 11.97 -9.28 8.01
CA THR A 20 13.00 -10.00 7.26
C THR A 20 12.30 -10.93 6.27
N CYS A 21 12.58 -10.76 5.00
CA CYS A 21 11.96 -11.51 3.92
C CYS A 21 12.98 -12.30 3.11
N ARG A 22 12.57 -13.48 2.64
CA ARG A 22 13.27 -14.25 1.62
C ARG A 22 12.78 -13.80 0.23
N PRO A 23 13.54 -14.04 -0.85
CA PRO A 23 13.14 -13.64 -2.21
C PRO A 23 11.73 -14.10 -2.61
N VAL A 24 11.34 -15.31 -2.23
CA VAL A 24 10.01 -15.85 -2.51
C VAL A 24 8.87 -15.05 -1.84
N ASN A 25 9.12 -14.44 -0.69
CA ASN A 25 8.09 -13.65 -0.02
C ASN A 25 7.68 -12.43 -0.86
N TYR A 26 8.62 -11.79 -1.57
CA TYR A 26 8.29 -10.68 -2.47
C TYR A 26 7.40 -11.13 -3.64
N LEU A 27 7.63 -12.33 -4.19
CA LEU A 27 6.76 -12.90 -5.21
C LEU A 27 5.36 -13.20 -4.65
N GLN A 28 5.26 -13.74 -3.44
CA GLN A 28 4.00 -13.97 -2.74
C GLN A 28 3.26 -12.66 -2.52
N PHE A 29 3.92 -11.63 -1.99
CA PHE A 29 3.33 -10.31 -1.77
C PHE A 29 2.83 -9.68 -3.07
N ALA A 30 3.62 -9.77 -4.14
CA ALA A 30 3.24 -9.30 -5.47
C ALA A 30 1.98 -9.99 -5.98
N THR A 31 1.89 -11.31 -5.82
CA THR A 31 0.74 -12.11 -6.23
C THR A 31 -0.51 -11.73 -5.42
N PHE A 32 -0.40 -11.66 -4.09
CA PHE A 32 -1.51 -11.26 -3.23
C PHE A 32 -1.98 -9.84 -3.54
N GLY A 33 -1.02 -8.92 -3.71
CA GLY A 33 -1.29 -7.54 -4.04
C GLY A 33 -2.02 -7.39 -5.37
N SER A 34 -1.58 -8.12 -6.40
CA SER A 34 -2.22 -8.10 -7.72
C SER A 34 -3.64 -8.62 -7.67
N ILE A 35 -3.89 -9.75 -6.99
CA ILE A 35 -5.24 -10.30 -6.82
C ILE A 35 -6.12 -9.31 -6.06
N TYR A 36 -5.61 -8.75 -4.96
CA TYR A 36 -6.35 -7.79 -4.13
C TYR A 36 -6.76 -6.54 -4.91
N VAL A 37 -5.83 -5.95 -5.65
CA VAL A 37 -6.09 -4.74 -6.45
C VAL A 37 -7.03 -5.03 -7.62
N LYS A 38 -6.84 -6.15 -8.30
CA LYS A 38 -7.73 -6.58 -9.39
C LYS A 38 -9.17 -6.72 -8.93
N GLU A 39 -9.40 -7.47 -7.85
CA GLU A 39 -10.75 -7.79 -7.38
C GLU A 39 -11.48 -6.60 -6.74
N LEU A 40 -10.77 -5.70 -6.06
CA LEU A 40 -11.41 -4.61 -5.32
C LEU A 40 -11.44 -3.29 -6.05
N TYR A 41 -10.49 -3.07 -6.97
CA TYR A 41 -10.39 -1.79 -7.70
C TYR A 41 -10.64 -1.96 -9.20
N ASN A 42 -10.98 -3.19 -9.66
CA ASN A 42 -11.26 -3.52 -11.07
C ASN A 42 -10.10 -3.13 -12.01
N ILE A 43 -8.86 -3.27 -11.55
CA ILE A 43 -7.67 -3.08 -12.38
C ILE A 43 -7.25 -4.44 -12.93
N GLU A 44 -7.58 -4.73 -14.19
CA GLU A 44 -7.41 -6.06 -14.79
C GLU A 44 -5.96 -6.56 -14.80
N ASN A 45 -5.00 -5.68 -15.00
CA ASN A 45 -3.58 -6.02 -15.09
C ASN A 45 -2.73 -5.05 -14.25
N PRO A 46 -2.77 -5.17 -12.89
CA PRO A 46 -2.10 -4.24 -11.99
C PRO A 46 -0.59 -4.19 -12.23
N LYS A 47 -0.05 -3.00 -12.32
CA LYS A 47 1.40 -2.78 -12.39
C LYS A 47 2.03 -3.05 -11.03
N VAL A 48 3.00 -3.97 -11.00
CA VAL A 48 3.74 -4.36 -9.79
C VAL A 48 5.15 -3.81 -9.85
N GLY A 49 5.57 -3.05 -8.85
CA GLY A 49 6.92 -2.54 -8.70
C GLY A 49 7.61 -3.08 -7.45
N LEU A 50 8.88 -3.44 -7.55
CA LEU A 50 9.72 -3.80 -6.41
C LEU A 50 10.39 -2.54 -5.86
N VAL A 51 10.08 -2.19 -4.61
CA VAL A 51 10.67 -1.00 -3.96
C VAL A 51 12.16 -1.21 -3.75
N ASN A 52 12.96 -0.27 -4.27
CA ASN A 52 14.42 -0.34 -4.20
C ASN A 52 15.02 1.08 -4.08
N MET A 53 16.35 1.14 -3.93
CA MET A 53 17.12 2.40 -3.87
C MET A 53 17.44 3.00 -5.24
N GLY A 54 17.05 2.35 -6.33
CA GLY A 54 17.23 2.78 -7.71
C GLY A 54 16.51 1.82 -8.65
N THR A 55 16.27 2.24 -9.89
CA THR A 55 15.44 1.52 -10.87
C THR A 55 16.19 0.41 -11.62
N GLU A 56 17.53 0.39 -11.55
CA GLU A 56 18.32 -0.60 -12.29
C GLU A 56 18.19 -2.00 -11.66
N ALA A 57 18.09 -3.03 -12.47
CA ALA A 57 17.88 -4.43 -12.06
C ALA A 57 18.93 -4.98 -11.07
N LYS A 58 20.16 -4.41 -11.08
CA LYS A 58 21.27 -4.84 -10.23
C LYS A 58 21.35 -4.11 -8.88
N LYS A 59 20.45 -3.18 -8.60
CA LYS A 59 20.43 -2.41 -7.34
C LYS A 59 19.83 -3.21 -6.19
N GLY A 60 20.18 -2.77 -4.99
CA GLY A 60 19.67 -3.35 -3.73
C GLY A 60 20.51 -4.48 -3.18
N THR A 61 19.99 -5.12 -2.16
CA THR A 61 20.60 -6.28 -1.48
C THR A 61 20.54 -7.52 -2.37
N GLU A 62 21.29 -8.56 -2.00
CA GLU A 62 21.26 -9.83 -2.74
C GLU A 62 19.84 -10.44 -2.76
N VAL A 63 19.11 -10.34 -1.65
CA VAL A 63 17.71 -10.76 -1.55
C VAL A 63 16.82 -10.04 -2.56
N LEU A 64 16.99 -8.71 -2.71
CA LEU A 64 16.19 -7.92 -3.66
C LEU A 64 16.53 -8.26 -5.12
N LYS A 65 17.79 -8.56 -5.44
CA LYS A 65 18.18 -9.01 -6.79
C LYS A 65 17.55 -10.35 -7.15
N GLN A 66 17.56 -11.30 -6.21
CA GLN A 66 16.91 -12.60 -6.40
C GLN A 66 15.39 -12.43 -6.49
N ALA A 67 14.77 -11.57 -5.68
CA ALA A 67 13.36 -11.23 -5.77
C ALA A 67 13.01 -10.61 -7.15
N TYR A 68 13.85 -9.71 -7.64
CA TYR A 68 13.71 -9.14 -8.99
C TYR A 68 13.68 -10.22 -10.07
N GLU A 69 14.60 -11.19 -10.00
CA GLU A 69 14.65 -12.31 -10.96
C GLU A 69 13.39 -13.18 -10.91
N LEU A 70 12.88 -13.49 -9.70
CA LEU A 70 11.65 -14.26 -9.53
C LEU A 70 10.44 -13.49 -10.11
N LEU A 71 10.32 -12.21 -9.79
CA LEU A 71 9.25 -11.34 -10.29
C LEU A 71 9.31 -11.20 -11.82
N SER A 72 10.51 -11.04 -12.39
CA SER A 72 10.70 -10.92 -13.84
C SER A 72 10.30 -12.19 -14.62
N LYS A 73 10.40 -13.37 -13.99
CA LYS A 73 10.00 -14.66 -14.56
C LYS A 73 8.53 -15.00 -14.31
N SER A 74 7.84 -14.22 -13.47
CA SER A 74 6.43 -14.45 -13.13
C SER A 74 5.48 -14.01 -14.25
N LYS A 75 4.20 -14.39 -14.11
CA LYS A 75 3.12 -13.95 -15.01
C LYS A 75 2.52 -12.59 -14.61
N LEU A 76 3.08 -11.94 -13.58
CA LEU A 76 2.61 -10.65 -13.11
C LEU A 76 3.04 -9.52 -14.07
N ASN A 77 2.30 -8.43 -14.09
CA ASN A 77 2.69 -7.21 -14.80
C ASN A 77 3.79 -6.47 -14.02
N PHE A 78 4.95 -7.11 -13.89
CA PHE A 78 6.09 -6.58 -13.18
C PHE A 78 6.80 -5.51 -14.02
N VAL A 79 6.86 -4.28 -13.49
CA VAL A 79 7.48 -3.13 -14.18
C VAL A 79 8.95 -2.89 -13.79
N GLY A 80 9.50 -3.72 -12.90
CA GLY A 80 10.88 -3.61 -12.43
C GLY A 80 11.00 -2.95 -11.04
N ASN A 81 12.21 -2.48 -10.72
CA ASN A 81 12.45 -1.71 -9.50
C ASN A 81 11.82 -0.32 -9.61
N ILE A 82 11.28 0.14 -8.50
CA ILE A 82 10.76 1.50 -8.30
C ILE A 82 11.41 2.15 -7.09
N GLU A 83 11.47 3.47 -7.08
CA GLU A 83 11.89 4.23 -5.91
C GLU A 83 10.68 4.68 -5.08
N GLY A 84 10.90 4.97 -3.80
CA GLY A 84 9.81 5.40 -2.91
C GLY A 84 9.04 6.64 -3.39
N LYS A 85 9.66 7.50 -4.19
CA LYS A 85 9.03 8.68 -4.81
C LYS A 85 7.98 8.34 -5.87
N ASP A 86 8.10 7.18 -6.52
CA ASP A 86 7.23 6.77 -7.63
C ASP A 86 5.84 6.34 -7.12
N ILE A 87 5.74 5.94 -5.85
CA ILE A 87 4.49 5.49 -5.22
C ILE A 87 3.46 6.62 -5.15
N PRO A 88 3.73 7.79 -4.54
CA PRO A 88 2.75 8.88 -4.48
C PRO A 88 2.40 9.45 -5.86
N LEU A 89 3.27 9.28 -6.87
CA LEU A 89 2.98 9.68 -8.25
C LEU A 89 2.07 8.70 -8.99
N GLY A 90 1.80 7.52 -8.40
CA GLY A 90 0.91 6.50 -8.99
C GLY A 90 1.50 5.81 -10.21
N GLU A 91 2.80 5.55 -10.21
CA GLU A 91 3.47 4.84 -11.31
C GLU A 91 3.20 3.34 -11.27
N VAL A 92 2.80 2.80 -10.10
CA VAL A 92 2.43 1.40 -9.89
C VAL A 92 1.15 1.28 -9.08
N ASP A 93 0.45 0.16 -9.26
CA ASP A 93 -0.76 -0.18 -8.52
C ASP A 93 -0.44 -0.99 -7.26
N VAL A 94 0.67 -1.75 -7.30
CA VAL A 94 1.18 -2.57 -6.19
C VAL A 94 2.67 -2.29 -6.01
N ALA A 95 3.04 -1.76 -4.86
CA ALA A 95 4.43 -1.54 -4.44
C ALA A 95 4.82 -2.63 -3.43
N VAL A 96 5.80 -3.45 -3.79
CA VAL A 96 6.24 -4.61 -3.01
C VAL A 96 7.54 -4.30 -2.28
N CYS A 97 7.57 -4.56 -0.98
CA CYS A 97 8.76 -4.41 -0.13
C CYS A 97 8.69 -5.37 1.07
N ASP A 98 9.75 -5.43 1.87
CA ASP A 98 9.66 -6.04 3.21
C ASP A 98 8.90 -5.11 4.18
N GLY A 99 8.43 -5.70 5.28
CA GLY A 99 7.64 -4.97 6.26
C GLY A 99 8.43 -3.88 7.02
N TYR A 100 9.76 -3.97 7.09
CA TYR A 100 10.57 -2.92 7.71
C TYR A 100 10.53 -1.65 6.85
N ILE A 101 10.88 -1.76 5.59
CA ILE A 101 10.85 -0.65 4.63
C ILE A 101 9.42 -0.11 4.46
N GLY A 102 8.44 -1.01 4.29
CA GLY A 102 7.05 -0.60 4.12
C GLY A 102 6.49 0.15 5.32
N ASN A 103 6.81 -0.27 6.55
CA ASN A 103 6.39 0.45 7.76
C ASN A 103 7.06 1.82 7.88
N VAL A 104 8.36 1.92 7.56
CA VAL A 104 9.08 3.21 7.56
C VAL A 104 8.44 4.16 6.54
N MET A 105 8.19 3.71 5.32
CA MET A 105 7.54 4.52 4.28
C MET A 105 6.13 4.95 4.68
N LEU A 106 5.32 4.05 5.22
CA LEU A 106 3.97 4.36 5.69
C LEU A 106 3.99 5.42 6.79
N LYS A 107 4.86 5.26 7.80
CA LYS A 107 4.99 6.21 8.91
C LYS A 107 5.54 7.56 8.45
N PHE A 108 6.46 7.56 7.50
CA PHE A 108 6.97 8.79 6.89
C PHE A 108 5.85 9.53 6.15
N LEU A 109 5.05 8.83 5.35
CA LEU A 109 3.92 9.41 4.63
C LEU A 109 2.86 9.98 5.58
N GLU A 110 2.50 9.23 6.64
CA GLU A 110 1.59 9.71 7.69
C GLU A 110 2.12 11.00 8.36
N GLY A 111 3.40 11.02 8.69
CA GLY A 111 4.06 12.19 9.30
C GLY A 111 4.08 13.39 8.36
N THR A 112 4.41 13.16 7.09
CA THR A 112 4.43 14.17 6.04
C THR A 112 3.03 14.78 5.83
N GLY A 113 1.99 13.95 5.79
CA GLY A 113 0.60 14.41 5.67
C GLY A 113 0.17 15.30 6.84
N ARG A 114 0.54 14.93 8.07
CA ARG A 114 0.28 15.76 9.27
C ARG A 114 1.04 17.08 9.21
N PHE A 115 2.30 17.05 8.81
CA PHE A 115 3.13 18.26 8.66
C PHE A 115 2.51 19.23 7.64
N PHE A 116 2.19 18.75 6.43
CA PHE A 116 1.58 19.59 5.40
C PHE A 116 0.19 20.10 5.82
N GLY A 117 -0.64 19.28 6.44
CA GLY A 117 -1.93 19.71 6.98
C GLY A 117 -1.80 20.83 8.00
N SER A 118 -0.83 20.75 8.92
CA SER A 118 -0.53 21.77 9.91
C SER A 118 0.02 23.05 9.28
N PHE A 119 0.94 22.91 8.33
CA PHE A 119 1.53 24.03 7.60
C PHE A 119 0.48 24.84 6.83
N LEU A 120 -0.36 24.17 6.06
CA LEU A 120 -1.46 24.80 5.32
C LEU A 120 -2.45 25.50 6.25
N LYS A 121 -2.84 24.84 7.35
CA LYS A 121 -3.69 25.46 8.37
C LYS A 121 -3.05 26.72 8.96
N GLY A 122 -1.73 26.74 9.18
CA GLY A 122 -0.98 27.90 9.63
C GLY A 122 -1.03 29.04 8.63
N MET A 123 -0.84 28.76 7.34
CA MET A 123 -0.90 29.77 6.27
C MET A 123 -2.24 30.51 6.24
N PHE A 124 -3.36 29.76 6.30
CA PHE A 124 -4.70 30.34 6.26
C PHE A 124 -5.11 31.09 7.53
N ARG A 125 -4.33 30.98 8.63
CA ARG A 125 -4.63 31.71 9.88
C ARG A 125 -3.89 33.03 10.03
N ARG A 126 -2.97 33.39 9.15
CA ARG A 126 -2.05 34.52 9.32
C ARG A 126 -2.73 35.87 9.18
N THR A 127 -3.64 36.06 8.24
CA THR A 127 -4.30 37.34 7.96
C THR A 127 -5.80 37.15 7.76
N ILE A 128 -6.55 38.27 7.82
CA ILE A 128 -8.01 38.28 7.55
C ILE A 128 -8.27 37.82 6.10
N PHE A 129 -7.45 38.29 5.15
CA PHE A 129 -7.57 37.89 3.73
C PHE A 129 -7.32 36.40 3.53
N SER A 130 -6.30 35.84 4.19
CA SER A 130 -6.05 34.37 4.11
C SER A 130 -7.15 33.56 4.78
N LYS A 131 -7.81 34.05 5.82
CA LYS A 131 -8.99 33.39 6.40
C LYS A 131 -10.19 33.43 5.45
N MET A 132 -10.41 34.52 4.73
CA MET A 132 -11.47 34.61 3.71
C MET A 132 -11.18 33.69 2.53
N SER A 133 -9.94 33.62 2.05
CA SER A 133 -9.56 32.71 0.95
C SER A 133 -9.75 31.23 1.31
N LEU A 134 -9.68 30.87 2.59
CA LEU A 134 -9.96 29.49 3.04
C LEU A 134 -11.38 29.04 2.65
N LEU A 135 -12.37 29.94 2.61
CA LEU A 135 -13.74 29.59 2.22
C LEU A 135 -13.81 29.02 0.80
N PHE A 136 -12.97 29.51 -0.12
CA PHE A 136 -12.94 29.06 -1.51
C PHE A 136 -12.25 27.70 -1.67
N VAL A 137 -11.25 27.39 -0.84
CA VAL A 137 -10.47 26.15 -0.92
C VAL A 137 -10.86 25.11 0.15
N MET A 138 -11.84 25.41 1.01
CA MET A 138 -12.22 24.55 2.14
C MET A 138 -12.61 23.15 1.71
N LYS A 139 -13.36 23.01 0.61
CA LYS A 139 -13.77 21.68 0.10
C LYS A 139 -12.56 20.83 -0.28
N ASP A 140 -11.57 21.42 -0.93
CA ASP A 140 -10.37 20.70 -1.36
C ASP A 140 -9.45 20.38 -0.17
N MET A 141 -9.37 21.27 0.81
CA MET A 141 -8.68 21.02 2.08
C MET A 141 -9.32 19.85 2.86
N LEU A 142 -10.64 19.75 2.88
CA LEU A 142 -11.34 18.63 3.53
C LEU A 142 -11.13 17.34 2.78
N LYS A 143 -11.13 17.36 1.43
CA LYS A 143 -10.79 16.18 0.60
C LYS A 143 -9.36 15.73 0.88
N PHE A 144 -8.39 16.66 0.88
CA PHE A 144 -6.99 16.34 1.19
C PHE A 144 -6.85 15.74 2.58
N LYS A 145 -7.47 16.34 3.59
CA LYS A 145 -7.47 15.79 4.96
C LYS A 145 -8.01 14.37 5.00
N LYS A 146 -9.15 14.12 4.33
CA LYS A 146 -9.76 12.79 4.27
C LYS A 146 -8.88 11.79 3.53
N LEU A 147 -8.22 12.22 2.45
CA LEU A 147 -7.30 11.38 1.67
C LEU A 147 -6.10 10.92 2.49
N MET A 148 -5.58 11.80 3.36
CA MET A 148 -4.40 11.55 4.21
C MET A 148 -4.75 10.98 5.59
N ASP A 149 -6.03 10.71 5.88
CA ASP A 149 -6.48 10.18 7.18
C ASP A 149 -6.50 8.65 7.16
N PRO A 150 -5.60 7.96 7.90
CA PRO A 150 -5.58 6.49 7.93
C PRO A 150 -6.87 5.87 8.47
N SER A 151 -7.66 6.60 9.27
CA SER A 151 -8.91 6.12 9.86
C SER A 151 -10.01 5.87 8.82
N GLU A 152 -9.92 6.55 7.67
CA GLU A 152 -10.90 6.41 6.58
C GLU A 152 -10.75 5.07 5.84
N ASP A 153 -9.55 4.48 5.81
CA ASP A 153 -9.30 3.22 5.11
C ASP A 153 -9.77 1.97 5.87
N GLY A 154 -10.19 2.09 7.13
CA GLY A 154 -10.73 0.97 7.90
C GLY A 154 -9.72 -0.15 8.17
N GLY A 155 -8.46 0.19 8.43
CA GLY A 155 -7.40 -0.77 8.73
C GLY A 155 -6.80 -1.48 7.50
N ALA A 156 -5.79 -2.31 7.75
CA ALA A 156 -5.07 -3.08 6.73
C ALA A 156 -5.44 -4.57 6.82
N PRO A 157 -5.91 -5.19 5.74
CA PRO A 157 -6.12 -6.64 5.70
C PRO A 157 -4.76 -7.35 5.75
N ILE A 158 -4.71 -8.46 6.47
CA ILE A 158 -3.56 -9.36 6.47
C ILE A 158 -3.82 -10.41 5.40
N LEU A 159 -3.03 -10.36 4.33
CA LEU A 159 -3.12 -11.27 3.21
C LEU A 159 -2.20 -12.49 3.42
N GLY A 160 -2.58 -13.64 2.87
CA GLY A 160 -1.78 -14.87 2.99
C GLY A 160 -2.00 -15.66 4.28
N VAL A 161 -3.08 -15.40 5.01
CA VAL A 161 -3.53 -16.18 6.17
C VAL A 161 -4.85 -16.89 5.88
N ASN A 162 -5.12 -18.00 6.60
CA ASN A 162 -6.35 -18.76 6.44
C ASN A 162 -7.55 -18.08 7.11
N GLY A 163 -8.01 -16.99 6.52
CA GLY A 163 -9.18 -16.25 6.99
C GLY A 163 -9.04 -14.75 6.81
N LEU A 164 -10.17 -14.05 7.01
CA LEU A 164 -10.20 -12.60 6.94
C LEU A 164 -9.73 -12.00 8.26
N VAL A 165 -8.57 -11.40 8.26
CA VAL A 165 -8.00 -10.67 9.39
C VAL A 165 -7.71 -9.23 8.97
N ILE A 166 -8.18 -8.25 9.73
CA ILE A 166 -7.89 -6.84 9.51
C ILE A 166 -7.20 -6.26 10.75
N LYS A 167 -6.02 -5.70 10.53
CA LYS A 167 -5.26 -4.99 11.56
C LYS A 167 -5.69 -3.54 11.59
N SER A 168 -6.20 -3.09 12.74
CA SER A 168 -6.47 -1.68 12.99
C SER A 168 -5.28 -0.97 13.65
N HIS A 169 -5.31 0.36 13.67
CA HIS A 169 -4.30 1.16 14.35
C HIS A 169 -4.46 1.08 15.88
N GLY A 170 -3.36 1.13 16.64
CA GLY A 170 -3.41 1.06 18.12
C GLY A 170 -4.23 2.18 18.78
N ASN A 171 -4.34 3.35 18.14
CA ASN A 171 -5.14 4.51 18.61
C ASN A 171 -6.47 4.64 17.87
N SER A 172 -7.11 3.50 17.54
CA SER A 172 -8.40 3.49 16.83
C SER A 172 -9.52 4.02 17.72
N ASP A 173 -10.24 5.01 17.23
CA ASP A 173 -11.48 5.52 17.80
C ASP A 173 -12.70 4.72 17.32
N GLU A 174 -13.89 5.05 17.82
CA GLU A 174 -15.15 4.41 17.44
C GLU A 174 -15.41 4.45 15.92
N LYS A 175 -15.08 5.57 15.27
CA LYS A 175 -15.23 5.75 13.83
C LYS A 175 -14.33 4.78 13.06
N THR A 176 -13.08 4.66 13.49
CA THR A 176 -12.10 3.73 12.90
C THR A 176 -12.57 2.29 13.03
N ILE A 177 -13.01 1.88 14.22
CA ILE A 177 -13.53 0.50 14.45
C ILE A 177 -14.75 0.22 13.57
N LYS A 178 -15.67 1.18 13.47
CA LYS A 178 -16.82 1.07 12.55
C LYS A 178 -16.36 0.85 11.11
N ASN A 179 -15.41 1.62 10.63
CA ASN A 179 -14.87 1.49 9.27
C ASN A 179 -14.17 0.13 9.06
N VAL A 180 -13.45 -0.38 10.08
CA VAL A 180 -12.85 -1.73 10.06
C VAL A 180 -13.92 -2.81 9.89
N ILE A 181 -15.02 -2.73 10.64
CA ILE A 181 -16.13 -3.70 10.56
C ILE A 181 -16.78 -3.65 9.17
N TYR A 182 -17.05 -2.45 8.62
CA TYR A 182 -17.58 -2.32 7.28
C TYR A 182 -16.63 -2.87 6.22
N LYS A 183 -15.33 -2.62 6.36
CA LYS A 183 -14.32 -3.18 5.44
C LYS A 183 -14.28 -4.70 5.53
N ALA A 184 -14.32 -5.26 6.74
CA ALA A 184 -14.38 -6.72 6.95
C ALA A 184 -15.61 -7.32 6.29
N TYR A 185 -16.79 -6.72 6.51
CA TYR A 185 -18.04 -7.16 5.89
C TYR A 185 -17.94 -7.12 4.36
N ASN A 186 -17.48 -6.00 3.77
CA ASN A 186 -17.35 -5.87 2.33
C ASN A 186 -16.37 -6.91 1.76
N LEU A 187 -15.21 -7.10 2.41
CA LEU A 187 -14.22 -8.09 1.98
C LEU A 187 -14.74 -9.53 2.09
N SER A 188 -15.57 -9.83 3.08
CA SER A 188 -16.18 -11.17 3.22
C SER A 188 -17.17 -11.52 2.10
N GLN A 189 -17.67 -10.52 1.37
CA GLN A 189 -18.54 -10.70 0.21
C GLN A 189 -17.76 -10.89 -1.12
N THR A 190 -16.43 -10.83 -1.07
CA THR A 190 -15.57 -10.98 -2.25
C THR A 190 -14.88 -12.33 -2.27
N SER A 191 -14.43 -12.76 -3.44
CA SER A 191 -13.63 -13.99 -3.63
C SER A 191 -12.12 -13.77 -3.45
N VAL A 192 -11.68 -12.61 -2.97
CA VAL A 192 -10.25 -12.24 -2.88
C VAL A 192 -9.44 -13.29 -2.11
N PHE A 193 -9.91 -13.67 -0.93
CA PHE A 193 -9.17 -14.61 -0.06
C PHE A 193 -9.16 -16.03 -0.61
N ASP A 194 -10.23 -16.48 -1.27
CA ASP A 194 -10.26 -17.79 -1.93
C ASP A 194 -9.30 -17.81 -3.12
N LYS A 195 -9.29 -16.77 -3.95
CA LYS A 195 -8.35 -16.63 -5.07
C LYS A 195 -6.89 -16.57 -4.60
N ILE A 196 -6.61 -15.89 -3.49
CA ILE A 196 -5.26 -15.87 -2.89
C ILE A 196 -4.86 -17.28 -2.47
N ARG A 197 -5.76 -18.02 -1.79
CA ARG A 197 -5.49 -19.41 -1.35
C ARG A 197 -5.22 -20.35 -2.53
N GLU A 198 -6.08 -20.33 -3.55
CA GLU A 198 -5.92 -21.13 -4.76
C GLU A 198 -4.59 -20.86 -5.48
N ASN A 199 -4.18 -19.58 -5.55
CA ASN A 199 -2.90 -19.22 -6.15
C ASN A 199 -1.71 -19.65 -5.30
N MET A 200 -1.82 -19.65 -3.97
CA MET A 200 -0.77 -20.16 -3.07
C MET A 200 -0.56 -21.67 -3.25
N ASP A 201 -1.64 -22.43 -3.34
CA ASP A 201 -1.58 -23.89 -3.52
C ASP A 201 -0.95 -24.27 -4.87
N GLN A 202 -1.06 -23.40 -5.87
CA GLN A 202 -0.48 -23.58 -7.21
C GLN A 202 0.93 -22.97 -7.38
N MET A 203 1.40 -22.21 -6.39
CA MET A 203 2.70 -21.54 -6.47
C MET A 203 3.82 -22.54 -6.22
N GLU A 204 4.52 -22.94 -7.29
CA GLU A 204 5.76 -23.70 -7.17
C GLU A 204 6.82 -22.84 -6.49
N VAL A 205 7.21 -23.21 -5.27
CA VAL A 205 8.32 -22.57 -4.57
C VAL A 205 9.61 -23.14 -5.18
N PRO A 206 10.45 -22.33 -5.83
CA PRO A 206 11.70 -22.81 -6.38
C PRO A 206 12.57 -23.48 -5.30
N ASP A 207 13.24 -24.59 -5.66
CA ASP A 207 14.10 -25.39 -4.76
C ASP A 207 15.32 -24.62 -4.16
N ILE A 208 15.49 -23.36 -4.48
CA ILE A 208 16.60 -22.50 -4.04
C ILE A 208 16.53 -22.19 -2.52
N GLU A 209 15.46 -22.57 -1.83
CA GLU A 209 15.20 -22.19 -0.43
C GLU A 209 14.85 -23.35 0.52
N ARG A 210 15.27 -24.59 0.20
CA ARG A 210 15.21 -25.69 1.15
C ARG A 210 16.48 -25.79 1.97
#